data_e7893170319c67d9f31aec62a27b5bc8
#
_entry.id   e7893170319c67d9f31aec62a27b5bc8
#
_cell.length_a   1.000
_cell.length_b   1.000
_cell.length_c   1.000
_cell.angle_alpha   90.00
_cell.angle_beta   90.00
_cell.angle_gamma   90.00
#
_symmetry.space_group_name_H-M   'P 1'
#
loop_
_entity.id
_entity.type
_entity.pdbx_description
1 polymer ?
#
loop_
_entity_poly.entity_id
_entity_poly.type
_entity_poly.pdbx_seq_one_letter_code
_entity_poly.pdbx_strand_id
1 'polypeptide(L)'
;MMRDRTYLRGAAAIAALLLAGTATGAQAQWSQDSGSGSGSGASDAAPASGAASGESDRKGGKRAEKQKKRRQVDVSPYLEIGQVLTAELKNGGDVLTYTTVAAGVDAVIATRRAEAAATIRYEHRFGESGGLGDADLLSGLARARLELMQGFNIEGGALATRARADGRGADSGLFIGGANNVANLYSIYAGPTLTKRIGNLDFGAGYRFGYTKVDIDTPAVLAPGVPVGDAYDSSTNHVAWASLGQRPGDLPFGWQVSGGYEREDSNQLDQRFEGKYARADVTVPISPSVALLGGVGYEKVQISQRDPLLDTNGVPVRDSNGRFVTDTSQPRQLSFDTDGLIWDAGVMWRPSPRTSLTARVGRRYGDTVYTGSFAYRPDDRTLFQLGVYDGLSSFGRGLTTGLSALPTQFDPTRNPISGDVNACVFGQQSGGCLAPQLANTTTAQFRSSGVQAILSSRYGRWSYGVGAGYDRRKLLVPTGSVLGAINGTVDEAYYLFVSAGRQLDSSSDLSISGYLNYFDNGSPGASDVQSAGISAAYSRRFWRGLTGTAAAGLNAFDQDGFNSQLIGSALVGLRYNF
;
A
#
# COMPACT_ATOMS: atom_id res chain seq x y z
N MET A 1 -0.63 35.78 15.72
CA MET A 1 -1.30 34.72 14.97
C MET A 1 -0.71 33.34 15.31
N MET A 2 -0.66 32.98 16.58
CA MET A 2 0.15 31.85 17.06
C MET A 2 -0.66 30.89 17.97
N ARG A 3 -1.99 30.75 17.76
CA ARG A 3 -2.87 30.02 18.70
C ARG A 3 -3.56 28.76 18.15
N ASP A 4 -3.55 28.50 16.83
CA ASP A 4 -4.30 27.37 16.27
C ASP A 4 -3.47 26.10 15.95
N ARG A 5 -2.14 26.16 16.09
CA ARG A 5 -1.26 25.01 15.82
C ARG A 5 -1.39 23.85 16.83
N THR A 6 -2.00 24.08 17.99
CA THR A 6 -2.03 23.11 19.10
C THR A 6 -3.08 22.02 18.92
N TYR A 7 -4.17 22.27 18.21
CA TYR A 7 -5.26 21.30 18.12
C TYR A 7 -5.03 20.18 17.10
N LEU A 8 -4.48 20.49 15.94
CA LEU A 8 -4.17 19.47 14.90
C LEU A 8 -2.93 18.64 15.24
N ARG A 9 -1.90 19.26 15.84
CA ARG A 9 -0.76 18.52 16.41
C ARG A 9 -1.17 17.62 17.56
N GLY A 10 -2.15 18.05 18.38
CA GLY A 10 -2.75 17.23 19.42
C GLY A 10 -3.49 16.02 18.86
N ALA A 11 -4.23 16.15 17.76
CA ALA A 11 -4.97 15.06 17.14
C ALA A 11 -4.05 14.02 16.48
N ALA A 12 -2.99 14.46 15.80
CA ALA A 12 -1.97 13.58 15.24
C ALA A 12 -1.16 12.86 16.33
N ALA A 13 -0.81 13.56 17.41
CA ALA A 13 -0.13 12.98 18.57
C ALA A 13 -1.02 12.02 19.36
N ILE A 14 -2.32 12.27 19.44
CA ILE A 14 -3.28 11.36 20.09
C ILE A 14 -3.48 10.09 19.24
N ALA A 15 -3.50 10.19 17.91
CA ALA A 15 -3.54 9.03 17.03
C ALA A 15 -2.25 8.18 17.16
N ALA A 16 -1.08 8.82 17.27
CA ALA A 16 0.19 8.14 17.51
C ALA A 16 0.30 7.54 18.93
N LEU A 17 -0.26 8.19 19.94
CA LEU A 17 -0.28 7.71 21.33
C LEU A 17 -1.25 6.55 21.56
N LEU A 18 -2.38 6.51 20.86
CA LEU A 18 -3.30 5.37 20.88
C LEU A 18 -2.71 4.13 20.19
N LEU A 19 -1.77 4.32 19.26
CA LEU A 19 -1.01 3.24 18.61
C LEU A 19 0.17 2.75 19.46
N ALA A 20 0.76 3.59 20.30
CA ALA A 20 1.87 3.22 21.19
C ALA A 20 1.45 2.36 22.38
N GLY A 21 0.15 2.30 22.71
CA GLY A 21 -0.37 1.57 23.88
C GLY A 21 -0.62 0.08 23.68
N THR A 22 -0.59 -0.44 22.44
CA THR A 22 -0.82 -1.86 22.17
C THR A 22 0.11 -2.34 21.06
N ALA A 23 1.39 -2.52 21.39
CA ALA A 23 2.38 -2.99 20.44
C ALA A 23 2.20 -4.48 20.15
N THR A 24 2.29 -4.85 18.91
CA THR A 24 3.05 -5.94 18.29
C THR A 24 2.52 -6.31 16.90
N GLY A 25 3.23 -6.25 15.97
CA GLY A 25 4.06 -6.71 14.95
C GLY A 25 3.46 -7.02 13.57
N ALA A 26 3.93 -6.52 12.46
CA ALA A 26 3.54 -6.78 11.07
C ALA A 26 4.69 -7.19 10.15
N GLN A 27 4.38 -7.49 8.92
CA GLN A 27 5.30 -8.10 7.96
C GLN A 27 6.24 -7.08 7.30
N ALA A 28 7.53 -7.31 7.42
CA ALA A 28 8.55 -6.57 6.67
C ALA A 28 8.47 -6.92 5.18
N GLN A 29 8.39 -5.91 4.35
CA GLN A 29 8.18 -6.08 2.90
C GLN A 29 9.34 -6.78 2.17
N TRP A 30 10.53 -6.83 2.73
CA TRP A 30 11.71 -7.31 2.01
C TRP A 30 12.34 -8.60 2.55
N SER A 31 12.30 -8.86 3.83
CA SER A 31 12.90 -10.07 4.41
C SER A 31 12.00 -11.29 4.38
N GLN A 32 10.74 -11.14 3.96
CA GLN A 32 9.76 -12.24 3.98
C GLN A 32 9.46 -12.86 2.61
N ASP A 33 9.87 -12.23 1.50
CA ASP A 33 9.87 -12.89 0.19
C ASP A 33 10.92 -14.01 0.10
N SER A 34 11.83 -14.09 1.08
CA SER A 34 12.68 -15.26 1.24
C SER A 34 11.94 -16.41 1.92
N GLY A 35 11.00 -17.01 1.22
CA GLY A 35 10.58 -18.38 1.48
C GLY A 35 9.39 -18.64 2.38
N SER A 36 8.66 -17.65 2.86
CA SER A 36 7.29 -17.89 3.27
C SER A 36 6.37 -17.27 2.23
N GLY A 37 6.10 -17.98 1.17
CA GLY A 37 4.94 -17.68 0.38
C GLY A 37 3.78 -17.53 1.36
N SER A 38 3.22 -16.32 1.46
CA SER A 38 1.92 -16.11 2.05
C SER A 38 0.88 -16.80 1.16
N GLY A 39 1.07 -18.11 1.02
CA GLY A 39 -0.01 -18.96 0.67
C GLY A 39 -1.01 -18.80 1.80
N SER A 40 -2.16 -18.25 1.51
CA SER A 40 -3.40 -18.54 2.22
C SER A 40 -3.70 -20.03 2.03
N GLY A 41 -2.73 -20.88 2.44
CA GLY A 41 -2.93 -22.29 2.66
C GLY A 41 -3.78 -22.38 3.90
N ALA A 42 -5.03 -22.79 3.73
CA ALA A 42 -5.78 -23.38 4.79
C ALA A 42 -4.85 -24.42 5.44
N SER A 43 -4.47 -24.16 6.68
CA SER A 43 -3.74 -25.11 7.51
C SER A 43 -4.65 -26.28 7.79
N ASP A 44 -4.58 -27.33 6.98
CA ASP A 44 -4.90 -28.66 7.43
C ASP A 44 -3.77 -29.10 8.36
N ALA A 45 -3.86 -28.69 9.62
CA ALA A 45 -3.13 -29.31 10.69
C ALA A 45 -3.76 -30.69 10.90
N ALA A 46 -3.16 -31.71 10.35
CA ALA A 46 -3.44 -33.07 10.73
C ALA A 46 -3.06 -33.27 12.20
N PRO A 47 -3.95 -33.83 13.05
CA PRO A 47 -3.59 -34.16 14.42
C PRO A 47 -2.64 -35.37 14.41
N ALA A 48 -1.58 -35.25 15.20
CA ALA A 48 -0.72 -36.38 15.53
C ALA A 48 -1.54 -37.45 16.19
N SER A 49 -1.57 -38.63 15.60
CA SER A 49 -2.16 -39.86 16.16
C SER A 49 -1.28 -40.37 17.27
N GLY A 50 -1.70 -40.19 18.51
CA GLY A 50 -1.24 -40.93 19.67
C GLY A 50 -2.31 -41.97 20.03
N ALA A 51 -1.99 -43.23 19.97
CA ALA A 51 -2.87 -44.35 20.29
C ALA A 51 -3.13 -44.43 21.79
N ALA A 52 -4.39 -44.60 22.18
CA ALA A 52 -4.81 -45.39 23.32
C ALA A 52 -6.29 -45.76 23.19
N SER A 53 -6.54 -47.03 23.27
CA SER A 53 -7.79 -47.76 23.25
C SER A 53 -8.80 -47.35 24.34
N GLY A 54 -10.08 -47.33 23.99
CA GLY A 54 -11.18 -47.20 24.94
C GLY A 54 -12.52 -47.14 24.23
N GLU A 55 -13.13 -48.29 24.08
CA GLU A 55 -14.46 -48.53 23.53
C GLU A 55 -15.56 -48.04 24.48
N SER A 56 -16.43 -47.14 24.04
CA SER A 56 -17.81 -47.10 24.49
C SER A 56 -18.71 -46.32 23.50
N ASP A 57 -19.64 -47.05 23.01
CA ASP A 57 -20.81 -46.72 22.22
C ASP A 57 -21.60 -45.54 22.80
N ARG A 58 -21.87 -44.48 22.00
CA ARG A 58 -23.11 -43.68 22.06
C ARG A 58 -23.39 -42.98 20.74
N LYS A 59 -24.44 -43.47 20.09
CA LYS A 59 -25.11 -42.83 18.94
C LYS A 59 -25.50 -41.37 19.25
N GLY A 60 -25.09 -40.48 18.40
CA GLY A 60 -25.51 -39.08 18.42
C GLY A 60 -24.96 -38.32 17.20
N GLY A 61 -25.52 -38.61 16.02
CA GLY A 61 -25.11 -37.98 14.76
C GLY A 61 -25.36 -36.44 14.76
N LYS A 62 -24.31 -35.65 14.88
CA LYS A 62 -24.26 -34.30 14.31
C LYS A 62 -23.31 -34.34 13.13
N ARG A 63 -23.88 -34.44 11.92
CA ARG A 63 -23.19 -34.19 10.67
C ARG A 63 -22.50 -32.83 10.81
N ALA A 64 -21.19 -32.82 10.93
CA ALA A 64 -20.40 -31.63 10.67
C ALA A 64 -20.61 -31.29 9.18
N GLU A 65 -21.42 -30.28 8.92
CA GLU A 65 -21.65 -29.75 7.60
C GLU A 65 -20.32 -29.13 7.16
N LYS A 66 -19.54 -29.85 6.33
CA LYS A 66 -18.41 -29.30 5.60
C LYS A 66 -18.98 -28.12 4.79
N GLN A 67 -18.76 -26.91 5.26
CA GLN A 67 -19.02 -25.70 4.47
C GLN A 67 -18.20 -25.83 3.18
N LYS A 68 -18.84 -26.27 2.10
CA LYS A 68 -18.30 -26.16 0.76
C LYS A 68 -18.03 -24.66 0.55
N LYS A 69 -16.76 -24.24 0.43
CA LYS A 69 -16.43 -22.90 -0.07
C LYS A 69 -17.28 -22.66 -1.32
N ARG A 70 -18.27 -21.80 -1.21
CA ARG A 70 -19.19 -21.50 -2.32
C ARG A 70 -18.34 -20.86 -3.41
N ARG A 71 -18.42 -21.41 -4.62
CA ARG A 71 -17.86 -20.76 -5.80
C ARG A 71 -18.61 -19.44 -5.99
N GLN A 72 -17.90 -18.32 -5.84
CA GLN A 72 -18.42 -16.99 -6.08
C GLN A 72 -17.74 -16.46 -7.34
N VAL A 73 -18.51 -16.06 -8.31
CA VAL A 73 -18.07 -15.30 -9.48
C VAL A 73 -19.12 -14.23 -9.65
N ASP A 74 -18.73 -13.01 -9.37
CA ASP A 74 -19.55 -11.82 -9.51
C ASP A 74 -18.75 -10.82 -10.34
N VAL A 75 -19.27 -10.43 -11.48
CA VAL A 75 -18.70 -9.43 -12.38
C VAL A 75 -19.83 -8.50 -12.79
N SER A 76 -19.75 -7.27 -12.34
CA SER A 76 -20.81 -6.27 -12.43
C SER A 76 -20.30 -5.04 -13.23
N PRO A 77 -20.41 -5.05 -14.57
CA PRO A 77 -20.17 -3.84 -15.34
C PRO A 77 -21.28 -2.82 -15.07
N TYR A 78 -20.92 -1.53 -15.16
CA TYR A 78 -21.85 -0.46 -14.86
C TYR A 78 -21.59 0.81 -15.67
N LEU A 79 -22.64 1.61 -15.79
CA LEU A 79 -22.59 3.01 -16.22
C LEU A 79 -23.08 3.89 -15.09
N GLU A 80 -22.51 5.07 -14.96
CA GLU A 80 -22.84 6.03 -13.92
C GLU A 80 -22.89 7.44 -14.49
N ILE A 81 -23.84 8.23 -14.04
CA ILE A 81 -23.93 9.66 -14.27
C ILE A 81 -24.11 10.36 -12.93
N GLY A 82 -23.42 11.46 -12.72
CA GLY A 82 -23.49 12.22 -11.48
C GLY A 82 -23.33 13.70 -11.71
N GLN A 83 -23.90 14.48 -10.79
CA GLN A 83 -23.69 15.92 -10.68
C GLN A 83 -22.96 16.19 -9.38
N VAL A 84 -21.84 16.90 -9.46
CA VAL A 84 -21.00 17.27 -8.33
C VAL A 84 -21.01 18.79 -8.18
N LEU A 85 -21.10 19.21 -6.93
CA LEU A 85 -20.96 20.59 -6.50
C LEU A 85 -19.85 20.64 -5.45
N THR A 86 -18.91 21.57 -5.61
CA THR A 86 -17.85 21.83 -4.62
C THR A 86 -17.72 23.33 -4.35
N ALA A 87 -17.43 23.67 -3.11
CA ALA A 87 -17.25 25.06 -2.68
C ALA A 87 -16.08 25.19 -1.71
N GLU A 88 -15.24 26.18 -1.89
CA GLU A 88 -14.27 26.63 -0.89
C GLU A 88 -15.01 27.38 0.22
N LEU A 89 -15.01 26.85 1.45
CA LEU A 89 -15.81 27.38 2.57
C LEU A 89 -15.06 28.42 3.43
N LYS A 90 -13.72 28.49 3.32
CA LYS A 90 -12.91 29.31 4.23
C LYS A 90 -12.49 30.66 3.63
N ASN A 91 -12.08 30.67 2.37
CA ASN A 91 -11.48 31.85 1.73
C ASN A 91 -12.46 32.55 0.75
N GLY A 92 -13.72 32.14 0.70
CA GLY A 92 -14.73 32.74 -0.17
C GLY A 92 -14.45 32.47 -1.66
N GLY A 93 -14.11 31.23 -1.98
CA GLY A 93 -13.84 30.82 -3.34
C GLY A 93 -15.08 30.51 -4.17
N ASP A 94 -14.86 30.25 -5.45
CA ASP A 94 -15.92 29.92 -6.41
C ASP A 94 -16.59 28.61 -6.08
N VAL A 95 -17.89 28.54 -6.38
CA VAL A 95 -18.64 27.29 -6.40
C VAL A 95 -18.43 26.66 -7.77
N LEU A 96 -17.86 25.45 -7.77
CA LEU A 96 -17.59 24.67 -8.96
C LEU A 96 -18.67 23.61 -9.13
N THR A 97 -19.22 23.50 -10.31
CA THR A 97 -20.14 22.42 -10.68
C THR A 97 -19.64 21.69 -11.90
N TYR A 98 -19.79 20.37 -11.90
CA TYR A 98 -19.45 19.55 -13.06
C TYR A 98 -20.30 18.28 -13.10
N THR A 99 -20.59 17.84 -14.33
CA THR A 99 -21.26 16.58 -14.60
C THR A 99 -20.21 15.49 -14.81
N THR A 100 -20.42 14.32 -14.22
CA THR A 100 -19.58 13.14 -14.43
C THR A 100 -20.34 12.07 -15.21
N VAL A 101 -19.68 11.47 -16.19
CA VAL A 101 -20.15 10.25 -16.86
C VAL A 101 -19.06 9.21 -16.70
N ALA A 102 -19.42 8.06 -16.13
CA ALA A 102 -18.44 7.01 -15.87
C ALA A 102 -18.91 5.64 -16.35
N ALA A 103 -17.95 4.83 -16.76
CA ALA A 103 -18.11 3.41 -17.03
C ALA A 103 -17.12 2.61 -16.20
N GLY A 104 -17.54 1.46 -15.68
CA GLY A 104 -16.64 0.67 -14.85
C GLY A 104 -17.06 -0.78 -14.72
N VAL A 105 -16.23 -1.53 -14.00
CA VAL A 105 -16.45 -2.95 -13.67
C VAL A 105 -16.00 -3.19 -12.24
N ASP A 106 -16.89 -3.78 -11.44
CA ASP A 106 -16.54 -4.38 -10.16
C ASP A 106 -16.57 -5.90 -10.29
N ALA A 107 -15.52 -6.59 -9.85
CA ALA A 107 -15.40 -8.03 -9.99
C ALA A 107 -14.86 -8.67 -8.72
N VAL A 108 -15.49 -9.76 -8.28
CA VAL A 108 -15.01 -10.64 -7.22
C VAL A 108 -15.10 -12.08 -7.71
N ILE A 109 -13.96 -12.75 -7.74
CA ILE A 109 -13.85 -14.16 -8.13
C ILE A 109 -13.22 -14.94 -6.98
N ALA A 110 -13.94 -15.93 -6.49
CA ALA A 110 -13.46 -16.85 -5.47
C ALA A 110 -13.82 -18.28 -5.88
N THR A 111 -12.87 -18.98 -6.44
CA THR A 111 -12.98 -20.38 -6.85
C THR A 111 -11.90 -21.22 -6.18
N ARG A 112 -11.79 -22.50 -6.52
CA ARG A 112 -10.72 -23.37 -6.00
C ARG A 112 -9.34 -23.00 -6.54
N ARG A 113 -9.26 -22.44 -7.75
CA ARG A 113 -8.01 -22.19 -8.47
C ARG A 113 -7.79 -20.72 -8.81
N ALA A 114 -8.84 -19.90 -8.74
CA ALA A 114 -8.75 -18.48 -9.07
C ALA A 114 -9.35 -17.64 -7.95
N GLU A 115 -8.61 -16.66 -7.51
CA GLU A 115 -9.04 -15.61 -6.60
C GLU A 115 -8.73 -14.27 -7.24
N ALA A 116 -9.69 -13.37 -7.30
CA ALA A 116 -9.49 -12.02 -7.79
C ALA A 116 -10.49 -11.06 -7.16
N ALA A 117 -10.05 -9.82 -6.97
CA ALA A 117 -10.91 -8.68 -6.75
C ALA A 117 -10.42 -7.54 -7.63
N ALA A 118 -11.35 -6.84 -8.27
CA ALA A 118 -11.04 -5.71 -9.13
C ALA A 118 -12.15 -4.67 -9.06
N THR A 119 -11.78 -3.41 -9.10
CA THR A 119 -12.65 -2.26 -9.32
C THR A 119 -11.95 -1.31 -10.26
N ILE A 120 -12.51 -1.10 -11.45
CA ILE A 120 -11.95 -0.22 -12.48
C ILE A 120 -13.04 0.74 -12.90
N ARG A 121 -12.72 2.03 -12.98
CA ARG A 121 -13.63 3.10 -13.35
C ARG A 121 -12.91 4.09 -14.25
N TYR A 122 -13.46 4.33 -15.42
CA TYR A 122 -13.17 5.46 -16.28
C TYR A 122 -14.25 6.50 -16.12
N GLU A 123 -13.88 7.76 -15.95
CA GLU A 123 -14.78 8.89 -15.76
C GLU A 123 -14.37 10.04 -16.67
N HIS A 124 -15.35 10.59 -17.36
CA HIS A 124 -15.24 11.86 -18.06
C HIS A 124 -15.99 12.93 -17.27
N ARG A 125 -15.34 14.05 -17.00
CA ARG A 125 -15.88 15.22 -16.31
C ARG A 125 -16.14 16.32 -17.31
N PHE A 126 -17.35 16.83 -17.32
CA PHE A 126 -17.74 18.02 -18.08
C PHE A 126 -17.74 19.22 -17.14
N GLY A 127 -16.81 20.17 -17.32
CA GLY A 127 -16.74 21.40 -16.52
C GLY A 127 -17.84 22.36 -16.90
N GLU A 128 -18.71 22.75 -15.96
CA GLU A 128 -19.86 23.64 -16.22
C GLU A 128 -19.63 25.07 -15.73
N SER A 129 -18.77 25.27 -14.74
CA SER A 129 -18.53 26.60 -14.16
C SER A 129 -17.13 26.72 -13.55
N GLY A 130 -16.68 27.96 -13.31
CA GLY A 130 -15.44 28.26 -12.59
C GLY A 130 -14.15 27.99 -13.34
N GLY A 131 -14.18 27.92 -14.69
CA GLY A 131 -12.97 27.71 -15.49
C GLY A 131 -12.45 26.27 -15.45
N LEU A 132 -13.24 25.32 -14.96
CA LEU A 132 -12.96 23.90 -15.05
C LEU A 132 -13.00 23.43 -16.51
N GLY A 133 -11.87 22.93 -17.01
CA GLY A 133 -11.85 22.18 -18.27
C GLY A 133 -12.39 20.76 -18.11
N ASP A 134 -12.70 20.14 -19.24
CA ASP A 134 -13.03 18.72 -19.28
C ASP A 134 -11.81 17.89 -18.84
N ALA A 135 -12.08 16.78 -18.16
CA ALA A 135 -11.02 15.90 -17.66
C ALA A 135 -11.40 14.41 -17.76
N ASP A 136 -10.43 13.63 -18.18
CA ASP A 136 -10.51 12.17 -18.23
C ASP A 136 -9.78 11.54 -17.06
N LEU A 137 -10.44 10.61 -16.37
CA LEU A 137 -9.89 10.00 -15.17
C LEU A 137 -10.03 8.48 -15.23
N LEU A 138 -8.93 7.79 -15.04
CA LEU A 138 -8.90 6.34 -14.85
C LEU A 138 -8.52 6.03 -13.42
N SER A 139 -9.39 5.34 -12.69
CA SER A 139 -9.11 4.89 -11.33
C SER A 139 -9.47 3.43 -11.15
N GLY A 140 -8.63 2.68 -10.45
CA GLY A 140 -8.91 1.27 -10.22
C GLY A 140 -7.84 0.56 -9.40
N LEU A 141 -8.24 -0.54 -8.81
CA LEU A 141 -7.39 -1.48 -8.11
C LEU A 141 -7.81 -2.89 -8.48
N ALA A 142 -6.86 -3.71 -8.86
CA ALA A 142 -7.09 -5.11 -9.19
C ALA A 142 -6.01 -5.99 -8.56
N ARG A 143 -6.41 -7.14 -8.07
CA ARG A 143 -5.53 -8.21 -7.59
C ARG A 143 -6.08 -9.56 -8.05
N ALA A 144 -5.22 -10.41 -8.56
CA ALA A 144 -5.60 -11.75 -9.02
C ALA A 144 -4.51 -12.77 -8.70
N ARG A 145 -4.95 -14.00 -8.43
CA ARG A 145 -4.12 -15.19 -8.29
C ARG A 145 -4.80 -16.36 -8.99
N LEU A 146 -4.07 -17.05 -9.81
CA LEU A 146 -4.53 -18.22 -10.56
C LEU A 146 -3.59 -19.40 -10.30
N GLU A 147 -4.10 -20.47 -9.70
CA GLU A 147 -3.40 -21.75 -9.56
C GLU A 147 -3.54 -22.56 -10.85
N LEU A 148 -2.48 -22.65 -11.64
CA LEU A 148 -2.44 -23.42 -12.90
C LEU A 148 -2.32 -24.92 -12.63
N MET A 149 -1.43 -25.27 -11.70
CA MET A 149 -1.25 -26.63 -11.19
C MET A 149 -0.93 -26.57 -9.69
N GLN A 150 -1.04 -27.67 -8.99
CA GLN A 150 -0.81 -27.71 -7.55
C GLN A 150 0.54 -27.11 -7.16
N GLY A 151 0.47 -25.99 -6.42
CA GLY A 151 1.63 -25.23 -5.96
C GLY A 151 2.23 -24.29 -6.99
N PHE A 152 1.77 -24.27 -8.25
CA PHE A 152 2.21 -23.28 -9.24
C PHE A 152 1.12 -22.26 -9.53
N ASN A 153 1.39 -21.02 -9.16
CA ASN A 153 0.46 -19.91 -9.27
C ASN A 153 1.01 -18.83 -10.19
N ILE A 154 0.12 -18.11 -10.86
CA ILE A 154 0.39 -16.81 -11.46
C ILE A 154 -0.35 -15.77 -10.65
N GLU A 155 0.34 -14.72 -10.25
CA GLU A 155 -0.23 -13.59 -9.52
C GLU A 155 -0.06 -12.31 -10.33
N GLY A 156 -0.97 -11.37 -10.15
CA GLY A 156 -0.88 -10.06 -10.76
C GLY A 156 -1.75 -9.05 -10.03
N GLY A 157 -1.43 -7.79 -10.25
CA GLY A 157 -2.20 -6.66 -9.74
C GLY A 157 -1.98 -5.43 -10.58
N ALA A 158 -2.94 -4.51 -10.50
CA ALA A 158 -2.92 -3.23 -11.17
C ALA A 158 -3.51 -2.15 -10.26
N LEU A 159 -2.95 -0.96 -10.33
CA LEU A 159 -3.42 0.24 -9.66
C LEU A 159 -3.44 1.38 -10.67
N ALA A 160 -4.54 2.11 -10.73
CA ALA A 160 -4.64 3.42 -11.35
C ALA A 160 -5.29 4.35 -10.33
N THR A 161 -4.63 5.44 -9.99
CA THR A 161 -5.12 6.41 -9.00
C THR A 161 -4.44 7.75 -9.20
N ARG A 162 -4.94 8.77 -8.51
CA ARG A 162 -4.26 10.05 -8.43
C ARG A 162 -3.47 10.14 -7.13
N ALA A 163 -2.36 10.82 -7.19
CA ALA A 163 -1.50 11.10 -6.05
C ALA A 163 -0.95 12.52 -6.15
N ARG A 164 -0.39 13.02 -5.07
CA ARG A 164 0.34 14.29 -5.09
C ARG A 164 1.65 14.10 -5.85
N ALA A 165 1.91 14.99 -6.82
CA ALA A 165 3.13 14.94 -7.62
C ALA A 165 4.38 15.28 -6.79
N ASP A 166 4.29 16.29 -5.94
CA ASP A 166 5.34 16.69 -4.99
C ASP A 166 4.72 16.94 -3.61
N GLY A 167 5.18 16.20 -2.60
CA GLY A 167 4.72 16.35 -1.22
C GLY A 167 4.95 17.72 -0.60
N ARG A 168 5.79 18.56 -1.23
CA ARG A 168 6.10 19.93 -0.82
C ARG A 168 5.20 20.99 -1.48
N GLY A 169 4.36 20.60 -2.43
CA GLY A 169 3.46 21.49 -3.15
C GLY A 169 2.05 21.51 -2.56
N ALA A 170 1.34 22.62 -2.76
CA ALA A 170 -0.05 22.73 -2.35
C ALA A 170 -0.95 21.78 -3.14
N ASP A 171 -1.97 21.23 -2.48
CA ASP A 171 -2.98 20.39 -3.08
C ASP A 171 -4.27 20.41 -2.25
N SER A 172 -5.40 20.48 -2.91
CA SER A 172 -6.73 20.53 -2.28
C SER A 172 -7.21 19.19 -1.69
N GLY A 173 -6.44 18.10 -1.83
CA GLY A 173 -6.81 16.78 -1.32
C GLY A 173 -7.94 16.06 -2.04
N LEU A 174 -8.73 16.77 -2.86
CA LEU A 174 -9.84 16.20 -3.64
C LEU A 174 -9.49 15.98 -5.10
N PHE A 175 -8.34 16.47 -5.57
CA PHE A 175 -7.94 16.40 -6.98
C PHE A 175 -9.05 16.85 -7.95
N ILE A 176 -9.74 17.94 -7.62
CA ILE A 176 -10.84 18.49 -8.41
C ILE A 176 -10.30 19.59 -9.31
N GLY A 177 -10.53 19.46 -10.58
CA GLY A 177 -10.37 20.37 -11.69
C GLY A 177 -9.22 21.39 -11.62
N GLY A 178 -8.26 21.33 -12.53
CA GLY A 178 -7.18 22.32 -12.65
C GLY A 178 -6.24 22.40 -11.45
N ALA A 179 -6.32 21.47 -10.51
CA ALA A 179 -5.46 21.43 -9.34
C ALA A 179 -4.00 21.23 -9.78
N ASN A 180 -3.15 22.18 -9.42
CA ASN A 180 -1.71 22.03 -9.53
C ASN A 180 -1.25 20.90 -8.61
N ASN A 181 -0.11 20.25 -8.93
CA ASN A 181 0.48 19.22 -8.08
C ASN A 181 -0.28 17.88 -8.02
N VAL A 182 -1.02 17.55 -9.07
CA VAL A 182 -1.70 16.25 -9.21
C VAL A 182 -0.99 15.41 -10.25
N ALA A 183 -0.75 14.15 -9.91
CA ALA A 183 -0.17 13.16 -10.79
C ALA A 183 -1.13 11.97 -10.97
N ASN A 184 -1.28 11.52 -12.20
CA ASN A 184 -1.92 10.25 -12.53
C ASN A 184 -0.90 9.12 -12.39
N LEU A 185 -1.22 8.15 -11.56
CA LEU A 185 -0.34 7.06 -11.19
C LEU A 185 -0.87 5.73 -11.71
N TYR A 186 -0.01 5.01 -12.42
CA TYR A 186 -0.30 3.67 -12.93
C TYR A 186 0.78 2.71 -12.44
N SER A 187 0.37 1.58 -11.88
CA SER A 187 1.29 0.54 -11.47
C SER A 187 0.72 -0.84 -11.77
N ILE A 188 1.53 -1.72 -12.34
CA ILE A 188 1.16 -3.10 -12.59
C ILE A 188 2.29 -4.02 -12.12
N TYR A 189 1.92 -5.22 -11.72
CA TYR A 189 2.89 -6.30 -11.54
C TYR A 189 2.27 -7.64 -11.96
N ALA A 190 3.13 -8.57 -12.33
CA ALA A 190 2.76 -9.94 -12.59
C ALA A 190 3.95 -10.88 -12.38
N GLY A 191 3.68 -12.12 -12.02
CA GLY A 191 4.72 -13.13 -11.94
C GLY A 191 4.26 -14.50 -11.48
N PRO A 192 5.04 -15.56 -11.81
CA PRO A 192 4.82 -16.91 -11.32
C PRO A 192 5.39 -17.11 -9.92
N THR A 193 4.72 -17.95 -9.14
CA THR A 193 5.21 -18.49 -7.87
C THR A 193 5.04 -20.00 -7.85
N LEU A 194 6.06 -20.71 -7.37
CA LEU A 194 6.07 -22.16 -7.21
C LEU A 194 6.34 -22.50 -5.76
N THR A 195 5.44 -23.27 -5.15
CA THR A 195 5.62 -23.83 -3.83
C THR A 195 5.37 -25.33 -3.90
N LYS A 196 6.33 -26.16 -3.49
CA LYS A 196 6.23 -27.61 -3.58
C LYS A 196 6.87 -28.26 -2.37
N ARG A 197 6.18 -29.27 -1.84
CA ARG A 197 6.75 -30.14 -0.81
C ARG A 197 7.31 -31.41 -1.46
N ILE A 198 8.58 -31.70 -1.19
CA ILE A 198 9.31 -32.85 -1.73
C ILE A 198 9.83 -33.67 -0.53
N GLY A 199 9.09 -34.71 -0.15
CA GLY A 199 9.35 -35.41 1.12
C GLY A 199 9.15 -34.45 2.31
N ASN A 200 10.21 -34.25 3.09
CA ASN A 200 10.22 -33.35 4.25
C ASN A 200 10.71 -31.93 3.92
N LEU A 201 11.11 -31.70 2.65
CA LEU A 201 11.61 -30.41 2.21
C LEU A 201 10.49 -29.55 1.63
N ASP A 202 10.40 -28.30 2.06
CA ASP A 202 9.57 -27.27 1.48
C ASP A 202 10.44 -26.44 0.48
N PHE A 203 10.08 -26.48 -0.80
CA PHE A 203 10.71 -25.69 -1.87
C PHE A 203 9.80 -24.54 -2.25
N GLY A 204 10.36 -23.35 -2.39
CA GLY A 204 9.69 -22.16 -2.89
C GLY A 204 10.55 -21.43 -3.92
N ALA A 205 9.95 -20.91 -4.97
CA ALA A 205 10.58 -20.00 -5.92
C ALA A 205 9.54 -19.04 -6.50
N GLY A 206 9.98 -17.86 -6.89
CA GLY A 206 9.10 -16.89 -7.52
C GLY A 206 9.88 -15.88 -8.35
N TYR A 207 9.15 -15.29 -9.28
CA TYR A 207 9.58 -14.14 -10.05
C TYR A 207 8.44 -13.14 -10.12
N ARG A 208 8.77 -11.85 -10.06
CA ARG A 208 7.82 -10.76 -10.21
C ARG A 208 8.41 -9.68 -11.09
N PHE A 209 7.69 -9.33 -12.12
CA PHE A 209 7.89 -8.13 -12.92
C PHE A 209 6.96 -7.05 -12.42
N GLY A 210 7.44 -5.81 -12.30
CA GLY A 210 6.65 -4.63 -11.97
C GLY A 210 6.96 -3.48 -12.92
N TYR A 211 5.95 -2.66 -13.19
CA TYR A 211 6.08 -1.41 -13.93
C TYR A 211 5.24 -0.34 -13.25
N THR A 212 5.83 0.85 -13.06
CA THR A 212 5.16 2.02 -12.51
C THR A 212 5.40 3.22 -13.41
N LYS A 213 4.35 3.99 -13.68
CA LYS A 213 4.35 5.21 -14.48
C LYS A 213 3.61 6.31 -13.74
N VAL A 214 4.14 7.53 -13.80
CA VAL A 214 3.52 8.74 -13.26
C VAL A 214 3.43 9.76 -14.38
N ASP A 215 2.21 10.26 -14.64
CA ASP A 215 1.96 11.34 -15.57
C ASP A 215 1.54 12.58 -14.78
N ILE A 216 2.30 13.66 -14.95
CA ILE A 216 2.08 14.94 -14.27
C ILE A 216 1.65 15.95 -15.32
N ASP A 217 0.38 16.35 -15.28
CA ASP A 217 -0.17 17.32 -16.22
C ASP A 217 0.25 18.74 -15.87
N THR A 218 0.36 19.04 -14.57
CA THR A 218 0.78 20.35 -14.06
C THR A 218 1.79 20.18 -12.93
N PRO A 219 3.01 20.75 -13.07
CA PRO A 219 4.01 20.71 -12.01
C PRO A 219 3.53 21.40 -10.73
N ALA A 220 4.06 20.98 -9.60
CA ALA A 220 3.79 21.60 -8.31
C ALA A 220 4.25 23.06 -8.29
N VAL A 221 3.41 23.95 -7.78
CA VAL A 221 3.81 25.30 -7.39
C VAL A 221 4.41 25.21 -5.99
N LEU A 222 5.69 25.53 -5.86
CA LEU A 222 6.41 25.51 -4.59
C LEU A 222 6.50 26.92 -4.01
N ALA A 223 6.65 27.01 -2.69
CA ALA A 223 6.91 28.29 -2.02
C ALA A 223 8.22 28.91 -2.52
N PRO A 224 8.34 30.27 -2.56
CA PRO A 224 9.57 30.93 -2.97
C PRO A 224 10.78 30.46 -2.15
N GLY A 225 11.88 30.11 -2.84
CA GLY A 225 13.13 29.66 -2.19
C GLY A 225 13.21 28.15 -1.92
N VAL A 226 12.14 27.40 -2.11
CA VAL A 226 12.19 25.93 -2.04
C VAL A 226 12.82 25.37 -3.33
N PRO A 227 13.90 24.59 -3.24
CA PRO A 227 14.49 23.96 -4.42
C PRO A 227 13.46 23.06 -5.11
N VAL A 228 13.27 23.25 -6.40
CA VAL A 228 12.34 22.41 -7.17
C VAL A 228 12.92 21.03 -7.28
N GLY A 229 12.21 20.02 -6.76
CA GLY A 229 12.56 18.61 -6.87
C GLY A 229 12.43 18.09 -8.30
N ASP A 230 12.92 16.90 -8.51
CA ASP A 230 12.72 16.20 -9.76
C ASP A 230 11.37 15.47 -9.75
N ALA A 231 10.73 15.38 -10.90
CA ALA A 231 9.46 14.69 -11.05
C ALA A 231 9.68 13.25 -11.51
N TYR A 232 9.04 12.30 -10.82
CA TYR A 232 9.11 10.88 -11.18
C TYR A 232 8.48 10.64 -12.56
N ASP A 233 9.08 9.72 -13.34
CA ASP A 233 8.53 9.29 -14.63
C ASP A 233 8.06 7.83 -14.57
N SER A 234 8.98 6.89 -14.73
CA SER A 234 8.64 5.47 -14.76
C SER A 234 9.79 4.61 -14.28
N SER A 235 9.45 3.42 -13.81
CA SER A 235 10.42 2.37 -13.52
C SER A 235 9.94 0.98 -13.88
N THR A 236 10.89 0.09 -14.14
CA THR A 236 10.71 -1.36 -14.25
C THR A 236 11.41 -2.05 -13.10
N ASN A 237 10.74 -3.03 -12.52
CA ASN A 237 11.24 -3.78 -11.37
C ASN A 237 11.20 -5.29 -11.67
N HIS A 238 12.27 -5.98 -11.32
CA HIS A 238 12.43 -7.43 -11.44
C HIS A 238 12.85 -8.00 -10.09
N VAL A 239 12.05 -8.91 -9.53
CA VAL A 239 12.35 -9.61 -8.28
C VAL A 239 12.33 -11.11 -8.54
N ALA A 240 13.41 -11.81 -8.22
CA ALA A 240 13.49 -13.26 -8.27
C ALA A 240 13.96 -13.80 -6.93
N TRP A 241 13.40 -14.89 -6.47
CA TRP A 241 13.80 -15.53 -5.23
C TRP A 241 13.62 -17.05 -5.31
N ALA A 242 14.40 -17.76 -4.49
CA ALA A 242 14.24 -19.18 -4.27
C ALA A 242 14.58 -19.54 -2.82
N SER A 243 13.95 -20.58 -2.31
CA SER A 243 14.18 -21.10 -0.96
C SER A 243 14.02 -22.60 -0.90
N LEU A 244 14.75 -23.24 0.01
CA LEU A 244 14.66 -24.64 0.35
C LEU A 244 14.80 -24.77 1.87
N GLY A 245 13.92 -25.51 2.52
CA GLY A 245 13.97 -25.66 3.95
C GLY A 245 13.22 -26.87 4.46
N GLN A 246 13.34 -27.12 5.74
CA GLN A 246 12.65 -28.18 6.46
C GLN A 246 12.08 -27.63 7.76
N ARG A 247 10.83 -27.95 8.03
CA ARG A 247 10.18 -27.60 9.32
C ARG A 247 10.72 -28.47 10.45
N PRO A 248 10.65 -28.00 11.72
CA PRO A 248 10.90 -28.85 12.86
C PRO A 248 10.01 -30.11 12.84
N GLY A 249 10.57 -31.25 13.16
CA GLY A 249 9.90 -32.56 13.14
C GLY A 249 10.91 -33.67 13.29
N ASP A 250 11.51 -34.14 12.20
CA ASP A 250 12.60 -35.13 12.23
C ASP A 250 13.85 -34.56 12.91
N LEU A 251 14.10 -33.25 12.73
CA LEU A 251 15.11 -32.51 13.48
C LEU A 251 14.43 -31.67 14.58
N PRO A 252 15.11 -31.44 15.73
CA PRO A 252 14.58 -30.61 16.80
C PRO A 252 14.50 -29.12 16.43
N PHE A 253 14.99 -28.74 15.26
CA PHE A 253 14.94 -27.39 14.70
C PHE A 253 14.51 -27.43 13.23
N GLY A 254 13.95 -26.32 12.76
CA GLY A 254 13.73 -26.07 11.35
C GLY A 254 14.88 -25.27 10.76
N TRP A 255 15.15 -25.45 9.48
CA TRP A 255 16.15 -24.69 8.75
C TRP A 255 15.61 -24.28 7.38
N GLN A 256 16.13 -23.18 6.85
CA GLN A 256 15.84 -22.72 5.50
C GLN A 256 17.06 -22.02 4.91
N VAL A 257 17.38 -22.32 3.66
CA VAL A 257 18.33 -21.55 2.85
C VAL A 257 17.54 -20.83 1.78
N SER A 258 17.84 -19.56 1.57
CA SER A 258 17.17 -18.72 0.58
C SER A 258 18.14 -17.79 -0.11
N GLY A 259 17.79 -17.40 -1.32
CA GLY A 259 18.50 -16.39 -2.08
C GLY A 259 17.54 -15.57 -2.92
N GLY A 260 17.93 -14.34 -3.22
CA GLY A 260 17.13 -13.45 -4.03
C GLY A 260 17.96 -12.46 -4.82
N TYR A 261 17.36 -11.99 -5.89
CA TYR A 261 17.87 -10.95 -6.76
C TYR A 261 16.77 -9.95 -7.04
N GLU A 262 17.07 -8.68 -6.91
CA GLU A 262 16.15 -7.59 -7.24
C GLU A 262 16.89 -6.53 -8.04
N ARG A 263 16.23 -6.05 -9.11
CA ARG A 263 16.72 -4.95 -9.93
C ARG A 263 15.57 -4.03 -10.27
N GLU A 264 15.81 -2.74 -10.11
CA GLU A 264 14.95 -1.68 -10.62
C GLU A 264 15.76 -0.75 -11.50
N ASP A 265 15.23 -0.44 -12.66
CA ASP A 265 15.72 0.60 -13.55
C ASP A 265 14.64 1.67 -13.67
N SER A 266 14.96 2.92 -13.29
CA SER A 266 14.09 4.09 -13.43
C SER A 266 14.61 4.97 -14.56
N ASN A 267 13.70 5.46 -15.41
CA ASN A 267 14.06 6.35 -16.51
C ASN A 267 14.65 7.67 -16.02
N GLN A 268 14.11 8.18 -14.90
CA GLN A 268 14.52 9.46 -14.37
C GLN A 268 15.93 9.37 -13.77
N LEU A 269 16.84 10.23 -14.25
CA LEU A 269 18.26 10.26 -13.91
C LEU A 269 18.97 8.90 -14.10
N ASP A 270 18.44 8.03 -14.97
CA ASP A 270 18.97 6.70 -15.26
C ASP A 270 19.30 5.94 -13.96
N GLN A 271 18.39 5.99 -12.97
CA GLN A 271 18.61 5.37 -11.67
C GLN A 271 18.54 3.85 -11.77
N ARG A 272 19.41 3.20 -11.01
CA ARG A 272 19.40 1.74 -10.85
C ARG A 272 19.57 1.34 -9.39
N PHE A 273 18.72 0.43 -8.98
CA PHE A 273 18.89 -0.39 -7.79
C PHE A 273 19.25 -1.81 -8.23
N GLU A 274 20.23 -2.41 -7.59
CA GLU A 274 20.55 -3.82 -7.74
C GLU A 274 20.85 -4.41 -6.37
N GLY A 275 20.10 -5.43 -5.97
CA GLY A 275 20.25 -6.15 -4.72
C GLY A 275 20.33 -7.65 -4.94
N LYS A 276 21.22 -8.33 -4.23
CA LYS A 276 21.32 -9.78 -4.21
C LYS A 276 21.74 -10.27 -2.84
N TYR A 277 21.15 -11.36 -2.41
CA TYR A 277 21.47 -11.96 -1.13
C TYR A 277 21.40 -13.48 -1.18
N ALA A 278 22.11 -14.10 -0.25
CA ALA A 278 21.95 -15.50 0.12
C ALA A 278 21.98 -15.59 1.65
N ARG A 279 21.05 -16.34 2.26
CA ARG A 279 20.95 -16.48 3.71
C ARG A 279 20.50 -17.85 4.14
N ALA A 280 20.88 -18.22 5.35
CA ALA A 280 20.38 -19.38 6.09
C ALA A 280 19.65 -18.92 7.36
N ASP A 281 18.50 -19.51 7.59
CA ASP A 281 17.66 -19.26 8.76
C ASP A 281 17.49 -20.54 9.57
N VAL A 282 17.40 -20.41 10.88
CA VAL A 282 17.09 -21.50 11.81
C VAL A 282 15.90 -21.11 12.68
N THR A 283 15.03 -22.10 12.96
CA THR A 283 13.89 -21.97 13.86
C THR A 283 13.97 -23.05 14.92
N VAL A 284 14.12 -22.65 16.18
CA VAL A 284 14.25 -23.57 17.31
C VAL A 284 13.00 -23.46 18.19
N PRO A 285 12.07 -24.43 18.15
CA PRO A 285 10.93 -24.47 19.07
C PRO A 285 11.42 -24.66 20.50
N ILE A 286 11.04 -23.75 21.41
CA ILE A 286 11.32 -23.86 22.84
C ILE A 286 10.09 -24.25 23.64
N SER A 287 8.91 -24.06 23.06
CA SER A 287 7.64 -24.54 23.59
C SER A 287 6.64 -24.74 22.43
N PRO A 288 5.46 -25.33 22.68
CA PRO A 288 4.42 -25.47 21.64
C PRO A 288 3.95 -24.15 21.03
N SER A 289 4.17 -23.04 21.71
CA SER A 289 3.73 -21.70 21.28
C SER A 289 4.85 -20.73 20.99
N VAL A 290 6.11 -21.05 21.33
CA VAL A 290 7.24 -20.14 21.17
C VAL A 290 8.41 -20.82 20.46
N ALA A 291 8.98 -20.14 19.48
CA ALA A 291 10.22 -20.54 18.82
C ALA A 291 11.20 -19.36 18.76
N LEU A 292 12.47 -19.66 18.92
CA LEU A 292 13.56 -18.71 18.62
C LEU A 292 13.89 -18.79 17.15
N LEU A 293 14.22 -17.62 16.58
CA LEU A 293 14.61 -17.44 15.19
C LEU A 293 16.04 -16.91 15.14
N GLY A 294 16.82 -17.40 14.20
CA GLY A 294 18.13 -16.86 13.90
C GLY A 294 18.38 -16.91 12.40
N GLY A 295 19.06 -15.93 11.87
CA GLY A 295 19.42 -15.89 10.46
C GLY A 295 20.79 -15.28 10.25
N VAL A 296 21.53 -15.81 9.27
CA VAL A 296 22.82 -15.28 8.83
C VAL A 296 22.89 -15.35 7.32
N GLY A 297 23.49 -14.37 6.69
CA GLY A 297 23.59 -14.32 5.24
C GLY A 297 24.61 -13.30 4.77
N TYR A 298 24.70 -13.19 3.46
CA TYR A 298 25.53 -12.23 2.77
C TYR A 298 24.67 -11.47 1.77
N GLU A 299 24.83 -10.14 1.74
CA GLU A 299 24.06 -9.26 0.87
C GLU A 299 24.98 -8.27 0.18
N LYS A 300 24.67 -8.00 -1.10
CA LYS A 300 25.25 -6.91 -1.85
C LYS A 300 24.13 -6.06 -2.44
N VAL A 301 24.14 -4.76 -2.13
CA VAL A 301 23.18 -3.79 -2.65
C VAL A 301 23.93 -2.60 -3.19
N GLN A 302 23.59 -2.19 -4.41
CA GLN A 302 24.12 -1.01 -5.06
C GLN A 302 22.98 -0.14 -5.58
N ILE A 303 23.03 1.15 -5.28
CA ILE A 303 22.14 2.18 -5.81
C ILE A 303 22.99 3.19 -6.54
N SER A 304 22.63 3.50 -7.77
CA SER A 304 23.36 4.46 -8.60
C SER A 304 22.42 5.29 -9.45
N GLN A 305 22.85 6.50 -9.80
CA GLN A 305 22.15 7.40 -10.71
C GLN A 305 23.12 8.27 -11.51
N ARG A 306 22.63 8.95 -12.54
CA ARG A 306 23.35 9.99 -13.26
C ARG A 306 22.96 11.37 -12.72
N ASP A 307 23.79 12.38 -13.03
CA ASP A 307 23.46 13.77 -12.75
C ASP A 307 22.49 14.33 -13.79
N PRO A 308 21.72 15.38 -13.43
CA PRO A 308 21.01 16.17 -14.42
C PRO A 308 21.98 16.98 -15.28
N LEU A 309 21.60 17.18 -16.55
CA LEU A 309 22.28 18.11 -17.44
C LEU A 309 22.16 19.53 -16.88
N LEU A 310 23.27 20.27 -16.85
CA LEU A 310 23.30 21.66 -16.39
C LEU A 310 23.31 22.64 -17.57
N ASP A 311 22.64 23.75 -17.39
CA ASP A 311 22.77 24.89 -18.29
C ASP A 311 24.10 25.64 -18.06
N THR A 312 24.33 26.73 -18.81
CA THR A 312 25.53 27.58 -18.70
C THR A 312 25.67 28.29 -17.35
N ASN A 313 24.62 28.34 -16.54
CA ASN A 313 24.59 28.95 -15.20
C ASN A 313 24.72 27.87 -14.08
N GLY A 314 24.87 26.61 -14.44
CA GLY A 314 24.94 25.51 -13.48
C GLY A 314 23.58 25.08 -12.91
N VAL A 315 22.47 25.46 -13.55
CA VAL A 315 21.12 25.09 -13.15
C VAL A 315 20.68 23.83 -13.90
N PRO A 316 20.04 22.85 -13.23
CA PRO A 316 19.52 21.65 -13.89
C PRO A 316 18.49 21.97 -14.97
N VAL A 317 18.76 21.48 -16.18
CA VAL A 317 17.85 21.61 -17.34
C VAL A 317 16.62 20.72 -17.13
N ARG A 318 15.42 21.24 -17.49
CA ARG A 318 14.16 20.52 -17.40
C ARG A 318 13.53 20.33 -18.77
N ASP A 319 12.82 19.21 -18.91
CA ASP A 319 11.94 18.95 -20.05
C ASP A 319 10.60 19.70 -19.92
N SER A 320 9.73 19.56 -20.91
CA SER A 320 8.38 20.15 -20.92
C SER A 320 7.47 19.66 -19.80
N ASN A 321 7.80 18.52 -19.17
CA ASN A 321 7.05 17.90 -18.06
C ASN A 321 7.61 18.27 -16.68
N GLY A 322 8.60 19.20 -16.63
CA GLY A 322 9.25 19.62 -15.40
C GLY A 322 10.28 18.64 -14.83
N ARG A 323 10.67 17.60 -15.59
CA ARG A 323 11.64 16.58 -15.19
C ARG A 323 13.05 17.02 -15.52
N PHE A 324 14.02 16.63 -14.71
CA PHE A 324 15.43 16.86 -15.03
C PHE A 324 15.85 16.05 -16.27
N VAL A 325 16.53 16.71 -17.19
CA VAL A 325 17.17 16.05 -18.34
C VAL A 325 18.41 15.34 -17.84
N THR A 326 18.51 14.02 -18.07
CA THR A 326 19.67 13.21 -17.63
C THR A 326 20.91 13.52 -18.45
N ASP A 327 22.04 13.79 -17.80
CA ASP A 327 23.35 13.86 -18.47
C ASP A 327 23.89 12.47 -18.77
N THR A 328 23.68 12.01 -20.00
CA THR A 328 24.14 10.70 -20.45
C THR A 328 25.64 10.65 -20.75
N SER A 329 26.34 11.80 -20.79
CA SER A 329 27.80 11.88 -21.02
C SER A 329 28.61 11.50 -19.77
N GLN A 330 28.02 11.65 -18.58
CA GLN A 330 28.67 11.31 -17.31
C GLN A 330 28.37 9.87 -16.87
N PRO A 331 29.29 9.22 -16.17
CA PRO A 331 29.02 7.88 -15.60
C PRO A 331 27.98 7.97 -14.48
N ARG A 332 27.37 6.82 -14.13
CA ARG A 332 26.54 6.72 -12.93
C ARG A 332 27.39 6.88 -11.68
N GLN A 333 26.88 7.63 -10.72
CA GLN A 333 27.47 7.80 -9.39
C GLN A 333 26.72 6.91 -8.38
N LEU A 334 27.46 6.33 -7.43
CA LEU A 334 26.89 5.52 -6.37
C LEU A 334 26.26 6.43 -5.30
N SER A 335 24.98 6.20 -5.01
CA SER A 335 24.26 6.80 -3.86
C SER A 335 24.32 5.92 -2.63
N PHE A 336 24.40 4.60 -2.82
CA PHE A 336 24.50 3.63 -1.75
C PHE A 336 25.22 2.39 -2.24
N ASP A 337 26.12 1.86 -1.43
CA ASP A 337 26.82 0.60 -1.68
C ASP A 337 27.01 -0.13 -0.35
N THR A 338 26.57 -1.38 -0.29
CA THR A 338 26.84 -2.27 0.83
C THR A 338 27.14 -3.67 0.30
N ASP A 339 28.17 -4.28 0.88
CA ASP A 339 28.64 -5.62 0.50
C ASP A 339 29.12 -6.29 1.79
N GLY A 340 28.32 -7.21 2.36
CA GLY A 340 28.72 -7.79 3.62
C GLY A 340 27.75 -8.74 4.28
N LEU A 341 28.14 -9.14 5.49
CA LEU A 341 27.40 -10.06 6.33
C LEU A 341 26.15 -9.39 6.90
N ILE A 342 25.03 -10.11 6.80
CA ILE A 342 23.78 -9.76 7.45
C ILE A 342 23.40 -10.84 8.46
N TRP A 343 22.81 -10.44 9.57
CA TRP A 343 22.32 -11.38 10.57
C TRP A 343 21.10 -10.81 11.31
N ASP A 344 20.27 -11.68 11.83
CA ASP A 344 19.19 -11.32 12.74
C ASP A 344 18.92 -12.44 13.76
N ALA A 345 18.33 -12.04 14.89
CA ALA A 345 17.77 -12.91 15.89
C ALA A 345 16.34 -12.48 16.22
N GLY A 346 15.49 -13.41 16.62
CA GLY A 346 14.11 -13.06 16.86
C GLY A 346 13.32 -14.13 17.58
N VAL A 347 12.02 -13.84 17.72
CA VAL A 347 11.07 -14.72 18.38
C VAL A 347 9.82 -14.86 17.52
N MET A 348 9.30 -16.08 17.47
CA MET A 348 7.97 -16.38 16.97
C MET A 348 7.11 -16.85 18.14
N TRP A 349 5.91 -16.24 18.29
CA TRP A 349 4.95 -16.59 19.32
C TRP A 349 3.57 -16.85 18.69
N ARG A 350 3.07 -18.06 18.87
CA ARG A 350 1.78 -18.53 18.34
C ARG A 350 1.00 -19.25 19.44
N PRO A 351 0.40 -18.54 20.39
CA PRO A 351 -0.32 -19.16 21.52
C PRO A 351 -1.61 -19.86 21.08
N SER A 352 -2.12 -19.49 19.91
CA SER A 352 -3.33 -20.10 19.32
C SER A 352 -3.31 -19.98 17.79
N PRO A 353 -4.17 -20.70 17.06
CA PRO A 353 -4.35 -20.51 15.61
C PRO A 353 -4.81 -19.11 15.21
N ARG A 354 -5.31 -18.33 16.17
CA ARG A 354 -5.86 -16.98 15.97
C ARG A 354 -4.84 -15.86 16.21
N THR A 355 -3.70 -16.18 16.79
CA THR A 355 -2.68 -15.19 17.18
C THR A 355 -1.33 -15.63 16.67
N SER A 356 -0.66 -14.75 15.94
CA SER A 356 0.73 -14.94 15.51
C SER A 356 1.53 -13.67 15.67
N LEU A 357 2.71 -13.80 16.26
CA LEU A 357 3.72 -12.75 16.38
C LEU A 357 5.03 -13.28 15.83
N THR A 358 5.72 -12.48 15.05
CA THR A 358 7.12 -12.66 14.70
C THR A 358 7.82 -11.32 14.89
N ALA A 359 8.93 -11.29 15.61
CA ALA A 359 9.75 -10.09 15.81
C ALA A 359 11.21 -10.46 15.63
N ARG A 360 11.97 -9.64 14.92
CA ARG A 360 13.40 -9.82 14.65
C ARG A 360 14.14 -8.51 14.83
N VAL A 361 15.35 -8.59 15.31
CA VAL A 361 16.35 -7.51 15.34
C VAL A 361 17.64 -8.04 14.74
N GLY A 362 18.31 -7.24 13.95
CA GLY A 362 19.53 -7.68 13.26
C GLY A 362 20.35 -6.52 12.72
N ARG A 363 21.35 -6.88 11.93
CA ARG A 363 22.20 -5.91 11.24
C ARG A 363 22.09 -6.11 9.73
N ARG A 364 21.72 -5.03 9.03
CA ARG A 364 21.60 -4.97 7.59
C ARG A 364 21.86 -3.54 7.11
N TYR A 365 22.31 -3.35 5.89
CA TYR A 365 22.64 -2.03 5.33
C TYR A 365 23.66 -1.22 6.15
N GLY A 366 24.53 -1.92 6.89
CA GLY A 366 25.50 -1.28 7.78
C GLY A 366 24.93 -0.79 9.13
N ASP A 367 23.65 -1.03 9.41
CA ASP A 367 22.92 -0.49 10.56
C ASP A 367 22.03 -1.55 11.23
N THR A 368 21.48 -1.21 12.41
CA THR A 368 20.51 -2.05 13.10
C THR A 368 19.15 -1.94 12.43
N VAL A 369 18.50 -3.08 12.17
CA VAL A 369 17.16 -3.17 11.58
C VAL A 369 16.21 -3.91 12.51
N TYR A 370 14.97 -3.43 12.56
CA TYR A 370 13.87 -4.03 13.31
C TYR A 370 12.77 -4.42 12.35
N THR A 371 12.32 -5.66 12.43
CA THR A 371 11.21 -6.15 11.60
C THR A 371 10.29 -7.01 12.43
N GLY A 372 9.01 -6.97 12.10
CA GLY A 372 8.08 -7.77 12.87
C GLY A 372 6.68 -7.88 12.28
N SER A 373 5.92 -8.88 12.71
CA SER A 373 4.54 -9.12 12.29
C SER A 373 3.66 -9.65 13.42
N PHE A 374 2.47 -9.08 13.58
CA PHE A 374 1.43 -9.56 14.46
C PHE A 374 0.10 -9.67 13.72
N ALA A 375 -0.57 -10.77 13.89
CA ALA A 375 -1.93 -10.93 13.42
C ALA A 375 -2.77 -11.54 14.53
N TYR A 376 -3.95 -10.96 14.74
CA TYR A 376 -4.93 -11.43 15.72
C TYR A 376 -6.31 -11.52 15.07
N ARG A 377 -6.91 -12.70 15.12
CA ARG A 377 -8.22 -13.01 14.58
C ARG A 377 -9.09 -13.62 15.67
N PRO A 378 -9.75 -12.81 16.52
CA PRO A 378 -10.59 -13.35 17.60
C PRO A 378 -11.72 -14.23 17.06
N ASP A 379 -12.22 -13.93 15.88
CA ASP A 379 -13.26 -14.66 15.16
C ASP A 379 -13.06 -14.56 13.63
N ASP A 380 -13.96 -15.14 12.84
CA ASP A 380 -13.91 -15.13 11.38
C ASP A 380 -14.31 -13.77 10.75
N ARG A 381 -14.68 -12.78 11.56
CA ARG A 381 -15.21 -11.47 11.14
C ARG A 381 -14.30 -10.33 11.49
N THR A 382 -13.37 -10.54 12.42
CA THR A 382 -12.47 -9.50 12.94
C THR A 382 -11.04 -9.88 12.69
N LEU A 383 -10.28 -8.96 12.12
CA LEU A 383 -8.87 -9.08 11.86
C LEU A 383 -8.15 -7.85 12.37
N PHE A 384 -7.12 -8.04 13.16
CA PHE A 384 -6.12 -7.03 13.48
C PHE A 384 -4.75 -7.47 13.00
N GLN A 385 -4.10 -6.61 12.23
CA GLN A 385 -2.73 -6.80 11.75
C GLN A 385 -1.92 -5.55 12.05
N LEU A 386 -0.67 -5.76 12.38
CA LEU A 386 0.22 -4.63 12.60
C LEU A 386 1.61 -4.95 12.00
N GLY A 387 2.41 -3.97 11.39
CA GLY A 387 3.66 -3.97 10.66
C GLY A 387 4.80 -3.12 11.15
N VAL A 388 5.95 -3.73 11.43
CA VAL A 388 7.21 -3.01 11.57
C VAL A 388 8.14 -3.43 10.44
N TYR A 389 8.63 -2.49 9.68
CA TYR A 389 9.52 -2.72 8.54
C TYR A 389 10.69 -1.73 8.53
N ASP A 390 11.79 -2.17 7.96
CA ASP A 390 12.96 -1.36 7.69
C ASP A 390 13.67 -1.94 6.45
N GLY A 391 13.84 -1.12 5.41
CA GLY A 391 14.41 -1.58 4.15
C GLY A 391 14.73 -0.45 3.18
N LEU A 392 15.52 -0.78 2.16
CA LEU A 392 15.77 0.11 1.04
C LEU A 392 14.60 0.02 0.06
N SER A 393 14.11 1.16 -0.41
CA SER A 393 12.99 1.24 -1.34
C SER A 393 13.14 2.42 -2.30
N SER A 394 12.29 2.42 -3.31
CA SER A 394 12.02 3.53 -4.22
C SER A 394 10.51 3.71 -4.32
N PHE A 395 10.08 4.76 -5.00
CA PHE A 395 8.66 4.96 -5.26
C PHE A 395 8.05 3.78 -6.04
N GLY A 396 8.61 3.43 -7.21
CA GLY A 396 8.05 2.38 -8.07
C GLY A 396 8.11 0.98 -7.45
N ARG A 397 9.25 0.62 -6.83
CA ARG A 397 9.39 -0.66 -6.15
C ARG A 397 8.51 -0.77 -4.91
N GLY A 398 8.43 0.28 -4.11
CA GLY A 398 7.55 0.34 -2.95
C GLY A 398 6.09 0.14 -3.32
N LEU A 399 5.66 0.74 -4.44
CA LEU A 399 4.29 0.63 -4.92
C LEU A 399 3.96 -0.77 -5.45
N THR A 400 4.81 -1.34 -6.30
CA THR A 400 4.61 -2.72 -6.83
C THR A 400 4.66 -3.76 -5.71
N THR A 401 5.52 -3.57 -4.71
CA THR A 401 5.60 -4.44 -3.53
C THR A 401 4.38 -4.28 -2.63
N GLY A 402 3.97 -3.04 -2.34
CA GLY A 402 2.75 -2.77 -1.58
C GLY A 402 1.51 -3.35 -2.27
N LEU A 403 1.38 -3.17 -3.59
CA LEU A 403 0.30 -3.73 -4.37
C LEU A 403 0.29 -5.27 -4.33
N SER A 404 1.45 -5.92 -4.37
CA SER A 404 1.57 -7.38 -4.26
C SER A 404 1.22 -7.92 -2.87
N ALA A 405 1.34 -7.10 -1.82
CA ALA A 405 1.00 -7.45 -0.45
C ALA A 405 -0.49 -7.31 -0.12
N LEU A 406 -1.28 -6.63 -0.97
CA LEU A 406 -2.71 -6.51 -0.78
C LEU A 406 -3.41 -7.88 -0.90
N PRO A 407 -4.56 -8.09 -0.23
CA PRO A 407 -5.34 -9.32 -0.37
C PRO A 407 -5.87 -9.49 -1.80
N THR A 408 -6.06 -10.76 -2.22
CA THR A 408 -6.76 -11.08 -3.48
C THR A 408 -8.28 -11.02 -3.34
N GLN A 409 -8.80 -10.89 -2.12
CA GLN A 409 -10.22 -10.72 -1.82
C GLN A 409 -10.36 -9.53 -0.86
N PHE A 410 -10.91 -8.46 -1.36
CA PHE A 410 -11.19 -7.25 -0.61
C PHE A 410 -12.49 -6.60 -1.11
N ASP A 411 -13.10 -5.81 -0.26
CA ASP A 411 -14.20 -4.95 -0.67
C ASP A 411 -13.61 -3.65 -1.22
N PRO A 412 -13.77 -3.37 -2.51
CA PRO A 412 -13.27 -2.13 -3.09
C PRO A 412 -14.06 -0.95 -2.52
N THR A 413 -13.37 -0.02 -1.89
CA THR A 413 -13.95 1.23 -1.41
C THR A 413 -13.39 2.39 -2.21
N ARG A 414 -14.26 3.32 -2.58
CA ARG A 414 -13.93 4.55 -3.31
C ARG A 414 -14.39 5.76 -2.54
N ASN A 415 -13.70 6.86 -2.72
CA ASN A 415 -14.25 8.15 -2.34
C ASN A 415 -15.47 8.43 -3.24
N PRO A 416 -16.67 8.65 -2.66
CA PRO A 416 -17.88 8.79 -3.47
C PRO A 416 -17.90 10.08 -4.31
N ILE A 417 -17.10 11.08 -3.98
CA ILE A 417 -17.06 12.38 -4.64
C ILE A 417 -15.95 12.41 -5.70
N SER A 418 -14.72 12.05 -5.33
CA SER A 418 -13.59 12.07 -6.28
C SER A 418 -13.54 10.85 -7.20
N GLY A 419 -14.21 9.75 -6.85
CA GLY A 419 -14.18 8.50 -7.59
C GLY A 419 -12.87 7.70 -7.43
N ASP A 420 -11.89 8.23 -6.72
CA ASP A 420 -10.60 7.57 -6.50
C ASP A 420 -10.72 6.35 -5.57
N VAL A 421 -9.84 5.38 -5.78
CA VAL A 421 -9.74 4.22 -4.90
C VAL A 421 -9.10 4.66 -3.57
N ASN A 422 -9.65 4.20 -2.46
CA ASN A 422 -9.08 4.48 -1.14
C ASN A 422 -7.70 3.83 -0.99
N ALA A 423 -6.80 4.53 -0.31
CA ALA A 423 -5.43 4.08 -0.09
C ALA A 423 -5.32 2.80 0.75
N CYS A 424 -6.36 2.45 1.50
CA CYS A 424 -6.41 1.23 2.31
C CYS A 424 -7.54 0.31 1.86
N VAL A 425 -7.25 -0.99 1.80
CA VAL A 425 -8.23 -2.04 1.49
C VAL A 425 -8.38 -3.00 2.66
N PHE A 426 -9.60 -3.45 2.88
CA PHE A 426 -9.98 -4.29 4.00
C PHE A 426 -10.59 -5.59 3.50
N GLY A 427 -9.97 -6.71 3.84
CA GLY A 427 -10.48 -8.05 3.56
C GLY A 427 -10.76 -8.81 4.86
N GLN A 428 -11.40 -9.98 4.76
CA GLN A 428 -11.70 -10.82 5.92
C GLN A 428 -10.46 -11.55 6.47
N GLN A 429 -9.47 -11.81 5.62
CA GLN A 429 -8.28 -12.58 5.98
C GLN A 429 -7.01 -11.73 6.06
N SER A 430 -6.97 -10.63 5.35
CA SER A 430 -5.87 -9.67 5.36
C SER A 430 -6.35 -8.30 4.87
N GLY A 431 -5.60 -7.26 5.17
CA GLY A 431 -5.78 -5.91 4.66
C GLY A 431 -4.43 -5.29 4.36
N GLY A 432 -4.43 -4.12 3.73
CA GLY A 432 -3.21 -3.38 3.45
C GLY A 432 -3.50 -1.94 3.07
N CYS A 433 -2.51 -1.06 3.28
CA CYS A 433 -2.57 0.35 2.88
C CYS A 433 -1.41 0.68 1.94
N LEU A 434 -1.70 1.45 0.90
CA LEU A 434 -0.74 2.07 -0.01
C LEU A 434 -0.47 3.54 0.35
N ALA A 435 -1.07 4.04 1.43
CA ALA A 435 -0.97 5.45 1.84
C ALA A 435 0.49 5.95 1.94
N PRO A 436 1.45 5.21 2.52
CA PRO A 436 2.84 5.67 2.53
C PRO A 436 3.40 5.89 1.13
N GLN A 437 3.12 4.97 0.19
CA GLN A 437 3.61 5.05 -1.18
C GLN A 437 2.97 6.20 -1.97
N LEU A 438 1.74 6.57 -1.63
CA LEU A 438 0.99 7.63 -2.31
C LEU A 438 1.23 9.03 -1.73
N ALA A 439 1.92 9.14 -0.60
CA ALA A 439 2.14 10.43 0.09
C ALA A 439 3.06 11.37 -0.70
N ASN A 440 4.02 10.84 -1.46
CA ASN A 440 4.98 11.62 -2.24
C ASN A 440 5.56 10.77 -3.37
N THR A 441 5.55 11.29 -4.61
CA THR A 441 6.13 10.65 -5.80
C THR A 441 7.60 11.03 -5.99
N THR A 442 8.44 10.80 -4.97
CA THR A 442 9.87 11.12 -5.04
C THR A 442 10.61 10.28 -6.08
N THR A 443 11.55 10.88 -6.79
CA THR A 443 12.48 10.17 -7.69
C THR A 443 13.63 9.53 -6.93
N ALA A 444 14.03 10.08 -5.79
CA ALA A 444 15.15 9.57 -5.01
C ALA A 444 14.87 8.16 -4.45
N GLN A 445 15.88 7.31 -4.44
CA GLN A 445 15.89 6.10 -3.65
C GLN A 445 15.97 6.46 -2.15
N PHE A 446 15.42 5.63 -1.28
CA PHE A 446 15.39 5.91 0.15
C PHE A 446 15.45 4.64 1.01
N ARG A 447 15.90 4.80 2.26
CA ARG A 447 15.66 3.82 3.30
C ARG A 447 14.33 4.17 3.98
N SER A 448 13.38 3.25 3.94
CA SER A 448 12.08 3.39 4.57
C SER A 448 12.02 2.51 5.81
N SER A 449 11.61 3.09 6.93
CA SER A 449 11.34 2.38 8.18
C SER A 449 10.02 2.88 8.77
N GLY A 450 9.22 1.96 9.31
CA GLY A 450 7.92 2.39 9.79
C GLY A 450 7.09 1.30 10.42
N VAL A 451 5.85 1.68 10.73
CA VAL A 451 4.83 0.82 11.30
C VAL A 451 3.50 1.01 10.59
N GLN A 452 2.79 -0.08 10.36
CA GLN A 452 1.46 -0.07 9.73
C GLN A 452 0.51 -0.96 10.53
N ALA A 453 -0.70 -0.48 10.80
CA ALA A 453 -1.76 -1.21 11.48
C ALA A 453 -3.02 -1.28 10.61
N ILE A 454 -3.66 -2.43 10.59
CA ILE A 454 -4.94 -2.67 9.91
C ILE A 454 -5.89 -3.35 10.89
N LEU A 455 -7.08 -2.78 11.01
CA LEU A 455 -8.20 -3.40 11.70
C LEU A 455 -9.38 -3.50 10.72
N SER A 456 -9.95 -4.68 10.56
CA SER A 456 -11.22 -4.86 9.86
C SER A 456 -12.17 -5.70 10.71
N SER A 457 -13.45 -5.33 10.72
CA SER A 457 -14.46 -6.05 11.48
C SER A 457 -15.83 -5.96 10.80
N ARG A 458 -16.61 -7.04 10.89
CA ARG A 458 -18.02 -7.08 10.46
C ARG A 458 -18.90 -7.53 11.63
N TYR A 459 -19.78 -6.65 12.05
CA TYR A 459 -20.70 -6.94 13.14
C TYR A 459 -22.15 -6.63 12.74
N GLY A 460 -22.95 -7.66 12.60
CA GLY A 460 -24.32 -7.54 12.13
C GLY A 460 -24.38 -6.96 10.71
N ARG A 461 -25.01 -5.79 10.57
CA ARG A 461 -25.11 -5.03 9.29
C ARG A 461 -24.02 -3.98 9.12
N TRP A 462 -23.07 -3.91 10.05
CA TRP A 462 -21.96 -2.97 10.00
C TRP A 462 -20.69 -3.63 9.50
N SER A 463 -19.92 -2.90 8.71
CA SER A 463 -18.53 -3.19 8.37
C SER A 463 -17.65 -2.01 8.77
N TYR A 464 -16.50 -2.29 9.37
CA TYR A 464 -15.53 -1.29 9.82
C TYR A 464 -14.16 -1.62 9.26
N GLY A 465 -13.44 -0.58 8.87
CA GLY A 465 -12.06 -0.65 8.48
C GLY A 465 -11.28 0.51 9.08
N VAL A 466 -10.11 0.22 9.65
CA VAL A 466 -9.15 1.24 10.11
C VAL A 466 -7.78 0.85 9.61
N GLY A 467 -7.11 1.76 8.91
CA GLY A 467 -5.73 1.66 8.51
C GLY A 467 -4.95 2.84 9.06
N ALA A 468 -3.84 2.59 9.70
CA ALA A 468 -3.00 3.65 10.26
C ALA A 468 -1.53 3.30 10.13
N GLY A 469 -0.65 4.28 10.08
CA GLY A 469 0.77 4.03 10.08
C GLY A 469 1.63 5.28 10.12
N TYR A 470 2.90 4.99 10.25
CA TYR A 470 4.01 5.91 10.23
C TYR A 470 5.08 5.37 9.28
N ASP A 471 5.59 6.20 8.40
CA ASP A 471 6.68 5.89 7.48
C ASP A 471 7.74 6.99 7.55
N ARG A 472 8.98 6.61 7.73
CA ARG A 472 10.14 7.48 7.76
C ARG A 472 11.06 7.13 6.62
N ARG A 473 11.35 8.07 5.75
CA ARG A 473 12.19 7.90 4.56
C ARG A 473 13.44 8.75 4.66
N LYS A 474 14.59 8.11 4.63
CA LYS A 474 15.88 8.78 4.50
C LYS A 474 16.35 8.71 3.05
N LEU A 475 16.44 9.85 2.38
CA LEU A 475 16.81 9.93 0.97
C LEU A 475 18.27 9.53 0.75
N LEU A 476 18.52 8.83 -0.35
CA LEU A 476 19.84 8.30 -0.75
C LEU A 476 20.18 8.86 -2.14
N VAL A 477 21.02 9.87 -2.16
CA VAL A 477 21.48 10.56 -3.38
C VAL A 477 23.02 10.59 -3.34
N PRO A 478 23.74 10.51 -4.46
CA PRO A 478 25.20 10.61 -4.45
C PRO A 478 25.66 11.94 -3.87
N THR A 479 26.57 11.91 -2.91
CA THR A 479 27.07 13.11 -2.24
C THR A 479 27.85 14.06 -3.15
N GLY A 480 28.43 13.52 -4.22
CA GLY A 480 29.15 14.30 -5.25
C GLY A 480 28.27 14.83 -6.37
N SER A 481 26.97 14.51 -6.35
CA SER A 481 26.02 14.92 -7.39
C SER A 481 25.52 16.35 -7.15
N VAL A 482 24.98 16.97 -8.19
CA VAL A 482 24.28 18.27 -8.11
C VAL A 482 23.13 18.22 -7.09
N LEU A 483 22.51 17.04 -6.92
CA LEU A 483 21.43 16.82 -5.96
C LEU A 483 21.94 16.42 -4.57
N GLY A 484 23.25 16.40 -4.34
CA GLY A 484 23.86 15.93 -3.08
C GLY A 484 23.38 16.65 -1.83
N ALA A 485 22.86 17.88 -1.97
CA ALA A 485 22.31 18.66 -0.86
C ALA A 485 21.08 18.00 -0.18
N ILE A 486 20.33 17.16 -0.89
CA ILE A 486 19.18 16.44 -0.32
C ILE A 486 19.56 15.06 0.21
N ASN A 487 20.83 14.63 0.10
CA ASN A 487 21.25 13.35 0.62
C ASN A 487 21.12 13.29 2.14
N GLY A 488 20.47 12.25 2.62
CA GLY A 488 20.26 12.02 4.06
C GLY A 488 19.11 12.82 4.66
N THR A 489 18.41 13.68 3.88
CA THR A 489 17.17 14.30 4.37
C THR A 489 16.14 13.23 4.72
N VAL A 490 15.30 13.54 5.69
CA VAL A 490 14.36 12.59 6.25
C VAL A 490 12.95 13.14 6.12
N ASP A 491 12.12 12.46 5.35
CA ASP A 491 10.70 12.72 5.28
C ASP A 491 9.96 11.79 6.24
N GLU A 492 8.90 12.28 6.89
CA GLU A 492 8.05 11.50 7.77
C GLU A 492 6.58 11.63 7.37
N ALA A 493 5.89 10.51 7.28
CA ALA A 493 4.47 10.47 6.93
C ALA A 493 3.67 9.75 8.00
N TYR A 494 2.61 10.38 8.48
CA TYR A 494 1.63 9.80 9.39
C TYR A 494 0.29 9.75 8.70
N TYR A 495 -0.38 8.62 8.75
CA TYR A 495 -1.70 8.49 8.15
C TYR A 495 -2.67 7.71 9.02
N LEU A 496 -3.92 8.10 8.94
CA LEU A 496 -5.06 7.37 9.48
C LEU A 496 -6.16 7.36 8.42
N PHE A 497 -6.66 6.18 8.10
CA PHE A 497 -7.83 5.99 7.27
C PHE A 497 -8.88 5.20 8.04
N VAL A 498 -10.13 5.66 8.01
CA VAL A 498 -11.26 4.98 8.63
C VAL A 498 -12.37 4.80 7.60
N SER A 499 -13.06 3.67 7.67
CA SER A 499 -14.26 3.42 6.88
C SER A 499 -15.30 2.69 7.72
N ALA A 500 -16.56 3.04 7.51
CA ALA A 500 -17.69 2.35 8.10
C ALA A 500 -18.79 2.20 7.04
N GLY A 501 -19.32 1.00 6.90
CA GLY A 501 -20.45 0.70 6.05
C GLY A 501 -21.61 0.14 6.87
N ARG A 502 -22.85 0.52 6.56
CA ARG A 502 -24.03 -0.04 7.17
C ARG A 502 -25.09 -0.36 6.12
N GLN A 503 -25.49 -1.61 6.07
CA GLN A 503 -26.68 -2.00 5.33
C GLN A 503 -27.92 -1.61 6.15
N LEU A 504 -28.66 -0.60 5.69
CA LEU A 504 -29.85 -0.09 6.39
C LEU A 504 -31.03 -1.06 6.20
N ASP A 505 -31.28 -1.45 4.96
CA ASP A 505 -32.26 -2.47 4.57
C ASP A 505 -31.75 -3.29 3.38
N SER A 506 -32.61 -4.06 2.69
CA SER A 506 -32.23 -4.90 1.54
C SER A 506 -31.91 -4.09 0.27
N SER A 507 -32.23 -2.80 0.26
CA SER A 507 -32.13 -1.91 -0.90
C SER A 507 -31.31 -0.66 -0.64
N SER A 508 -30.90 -0.39 0.59
CA SER A 508 -30.18 0.84 0.93
C SER A 508 -28.97 0.61 1.84
N ASP A 509 -27.91 1.35 1.56
CA ASP A 509 -26.63 1.31 2.23
C ASP A 509 -26.17 2.72 2.61
N LEU A 510 -25.51 2.85 3.74
CA LEU A 510 -24.78 4.05 4.17
C LEU A 510 -23.30 3.70 4.27
N SER A 511 -22.45 4.50 3.64
CA SER A 511 -20.99 4.41 3.78
C SER A 511 -20.43 5.74 4.28
N ILE A 512 -19.45 5.65 5.17
CA ILE A 512 -18.72 6.80 5.72
C ILE A 512 -17.24 6.45 5.60
N SER A 513 -16.43 7.38 5.11
CA SER A 513 -14.98 7.26 5.10
C SER A 513 -14.33 8.55 5.54
N GLY A 514 -13.18 8.45 6.18
CA GLY A 514 -12.40 9.61 6.60
C GLY A 514 -10.92 9.30 6.59
N TYR A 515 -10.10 10.34 6.45
CA TYR A 515 -8.65 10.24 6.48
C TYR A 515 -8.04 11.44 7.21
N LEU A 516 -6.86 11.19 7.77
CA LEU A 516 -5.95 12.19 8.30
C LEU A 516 -4.55 11.85 7.77
N ASN A 517 -3.86 12.83 7.18
CA ASN A 517 -2.48 12.70 6.76
C ASN A 517 -1.68 13.89 7.30
N TYR A 518 -0.50 13.61 7.80
CA TYR A 518 0.51 14.59 8.14
C TYR A 518 1.81 14.16 7.47
N PHE A 519 2.39 15.05 6.69
CA PHE A 519 3.64 14.84 5.99
C PHE A 519 4.64 15.92 6.42
N ASP A 520 5.69 15.50 7.11
CA ASP A 520 6.83 16.33 7.49
C ASP A 520 7.92 16.16 6.43
N ASN A 521 8.28 17.25 5.79
CA ASN A 521 9.32 17.26 4.78
C ASN A 521 10.62 17.76 5.39
N GLY A 522 11.58 16.87 5.56
CA GLY A 522 12.89 17.19 6.13
C GLY A 522 13.80 18.05 5.25
N SER A 523 13.36 18.47 4.05
CA SER A 523 14.16 19.33 3.17
C SER A 523 14.20 20.76 3.72
N PRO A 524 15.37 21.41 3.74
CA PRO A 524 15.49 22.80 4.21
C PRO A 524 14.56 23.76 3.48
N GLY A 525 13.75 24.52 4.23
CA GLY A 525 12.80 25.48 3.70
C GLY A 525 11.49 24.89 3.15
N ALA A 526 11.32 23.60 3.20
CA ALA A 526 10.04 22.98 2.89
C ALA A 526 9.07 23.06 4.07
N SER A 527 7.78 23.11 3.76
CA SER A 527 6.71 23.20 4.76
C SER A 527 6.06 21.85 4.97
N ASP A 528 5.62 21.61 6.20
CA ASP A 528 4.79 20.46 6.55
C ASP A 528 3.41 20.56 5.90
N VAL A 529 2.84 19.42 5.58
CA VAL A 529 1.54 19.33 4.95
C VAL A 529 0.58 18.53 5.84
N GLN A 530 -0.58 19.11 6.09
CA GLN A 530 -1.66 18.47 6.82
C GLN A 530 -2.89 18.36 5.94
N SER A 531 -3.49 17.20 5.86
CA SER A 531 -4.77 17.01 5.17
C SER A 531 -5.70 16.11 5.95
N ALA A 532 -6.98 16.46 5.94
CA ALA A 532 -8.02 15.68 6.59
C ALA A 532 -9.28 15.71 5.73
N GLY A 533 -10.01 14.62 5.70
CA GLY A 533 -11.27 14.57 4.99
C GLY A 533 -12.24 13.57 5.59
N ILE A 534 -13.52 13.86 5.41
CA ILE A 534 -14.61 12.95 5.73
C ILE A 534 -15.64 13.00 4.61
N SER A 535 -16.17 11.85 4.24
CA SER A 535 -17.27 11.75 3.29
C SER A 535 -18.29 10.72 3.75
N ALA A 536 -19.54 10.97 3.41
CA ALA A 536 -20.65 10.05 3.64
C ALA A 536 -21.45 9.90 2.34
N ALA A 537 -21.88 8.67 2.04
CA ALA A 537 -22.74 8.39 0.90
C ALA A 537 -23.88 7.47 1.31
N TYR A 538 -25.08 7.85 0.91
CA TYR A 538 -26.28 7.04 0.98
C TYR A 538 -26.61 6.54 -0.41
N SER A 539 -26.74 5.21 -0.58
CA SER A 539 -27.11 4.56 -1.83
C SER A 539 -28.41 3.81 -1.68
N ARG A 540 -29.29 3.90 -2.67
CA ARG A 540 -30.56 3.20 -2.70
C ARG A 540 -30.82 2.57 -4.07
N ARG A 541 -31.12 1.28 -4.07
CA ARG A 541 -31.54 0.54 -5.25
C ARG A 541 -33.03 0.78 -5.48
N PHE A 542 -33.39 1.36 -6.60
CA PHE A 542 -34.78 1.63 -6.99
C PHE A 542 -35.44 0.41 -7.64
N TRP A 543 -34.69 -0.24 -8.56
CA TRP A 543 -35.09 -1.52 -9.17
C TRP A 543 -33.86 -2.33 -9.58
N ARG A 544 -34.04 -3.47 -10.25
CA ARG A 544 -32.90 -4.29 -10.70
C ARG A 544 -31.98 -3.46 -11.59
N GLY A 545 -30.71 -3.40 -11.22
CA GLY A 545 -29.65 -2.69 -11.94
C GLY A 545 -29.55 -1.19 -11.64
N LEU A 546 -30.59 -0.47 -11.20
CA LEU A 546 -30.52 0.98 -10.98
C LEU A 546 -30.38 1.33 -9.50
N THR A 547 -29.32 2.06 -9.19
CA THR A 547 -29.01 2.58 -7.84
C THR A 547 -28.83 4.09 -7.93
N GLY A 548 -29.48 4.83 -7.02
CA GLY A 548 -29.22 6.25 -6.80
C GLY A 548 -28.29 6.45 -5.61
N THR A 549 -27.40 7.41 -5.71
CA THR A 549 -26.44 7.77 -4.66
C THR A 549 -26.52 9.26 -4.37
N ALA A 550 -26.56 9.63 -3.10
CA ALA A 550 -26.34 10.98 -2.62
C ALA A 550 -25.15 10.97 -1.65
N ALA A 551 -24.19 11.84 -1.88
CA ALA A 551 -23.00 11.93 -1.04
C ALA A 551 -22.68 13.37 -0.67
N ALA A 552 -22.03 13.54 0.50
CA ALA A 552 -21.47 14.80 0.94
C ALA A 552 -20.10 14.58 1.58
N GLY A 553 -19.23 15.58 1.54
CA GLY A 553 -17.91 15.50 2.12
C GLY A 553 -17.34 16.87 2.47
N LEU A 554 -16.39 16.84 3.40
CA LEU A 554 -15.57 17.97 3.80
C LEU A 554 -14.11 17.56 3.72
N ASN A 555 -13.26 18.42 3.16
CA ASN A 555 -11.83 18.23 3.08
C ASN A 555 -11.12 19.49 3.52
N ALA A 556 -10.16 19.34 4.41
CA ALA A 556 -9.31 20.39 4.92
C ALA A 556 -7.86 20.15 4.48
N PHE A 557 -7.18 21.20 4.09
CA PHE A 557 -5.79 21.20 3.74
C PHE A 557 -5.09 22.40 4.38
N ASP A 558 -3.92 22.18 4.95
CA ASP A 558 -3.09 23.22 5.55
C ASP A 558 -1.62 22.96 5.24
N GLN A 559 -0.94 24.01 4.80
CA GLN A 559 0.49 24.00 4.50
C GLN A 559 1.07 25.39 4.78
N ASP A 560 2.20 25.46 5.48
CA ASP A 560 2.89 26.72 5.75
C ASP A 560 3.30 27.41 4.43
N GLY A 561 3.00 28.71 4.30
CA GLY A 561 3.26 29.48 3.09
C GLY A 561 2.11 29.51 2.08
N PHE A 562 1.06 28.72 2.30
CA PHE A 562 -0.17 28.73 1.50
C PHE A 562 -1.39 29.01 2.37
N ASN A 563 -2.46 29.49 1.75
CA ASN A 563 -3.73 29.64 2.45
C ASN A 563 -4.32 28.27 2.77
N SER A 564 -4.68 28.05 4.03
CA SER A 564 -5.41 26.83 4.41
C SER A 564 -6.77 26.79 3.72
N GLN A 565 -7.16 25.62 3.22
CA GLN A 565 -8.39 25.39 2.47
C GLN A 565 -9.36 24.53 3.25
N LEU A 566 -10.64 24.82 3.11
CA LEU A 566 -11.73 23.96 3.57
C LEU A 566 -12.75 23.83 2.44
N ILE A 567 -12.86 22.64 1.87
CA ILE A 567 -13.69 22.37 0.71
C ILE A 567 -14.88 21.51 1.13
N GLY A 568 -16.08 22.03 0.91
CA GLY A 568 -17.33 21.28 1.00
C GLY A 568 -17.74 20.74 -0.36
N SER A 569 -18.20 19.50 -0.42
CA SER A 569 -18.62 18.87 -1.67
C SER A 569 -19.90 18.06 -1.49
N ALA A 570 -20.72 18.02 -2.54
CA ALA A 570 -21.93 17.21 -2.61
C ALA A 570 -22.03 16.54 -3.98
N LEU A 571 -22.60 15.33 -4.02
CA LEU A 571 -22.83 14.56 -5.23
C LEU A 571 -24.22 13.94 -5.20
N VAL A 572 -24.91 13.98 -6.35
CA VAL A 572 -26.08 13.16 -6.62
C VAL A 572 -25.83 12.41 -7.92
N GLY A 573 -26.03 11.09 -7.91
CA GLY A 573 -25.74 10.26 -9.08
C GLY A 573 -26.68 9.08 -9.23
N LEU A 574 -26.68 8.53 -10.44
CA LEU A 574 -27.39 7.32 -10.82
C LEU A 574 -26.39 6.33 -11.42
N ARG A 575 -26.45 5.10 -10.96
CA ARG A 575 -25.63 3.98 -11.46
C ARG A 575 -26.53 2.85 -11.94
N TYR A 576 -26.26 2.38 -13.15
CA TYR A 576 -26.91 1.21 -13.73
C TYR A 576 -25.91 0.06 -13.87
N ASN A 577 -26.20 -1.07 -13.20
CA ASN A 577 -25.43 -2.31 -13.30
C ASN A 577 -26.12 -3.26 -14.28
N PHE A 578 -25.33 -3.89 -15.14
CA PHE A 578 -25.80 -4.83 -16.18
C PHE A 578 -25.88 -6.27 -15.67
#